data_21b6ec9f6e3f68bced61d10f945aedc1
#
_entry.id   21b6ec9f6e3f68bced61d10f945aedc1
#
_cell.length_a   1.000
_cell.length_b   1.000
_cell.length_c   1.000
_cell.angle_alpha   90.00
_cell.angle_beta   90.00
_cell.angle_gamma   90.00
#
_symmetry.space_group_name_H-M   'P 1'
#
loop_
_entity.id
_entity.type
_entity.pdbx_description
1 polymer ?
#
loop_
_entity_poly.entity_id
_entity_poly.type
_entity_poly.pdbx_seq_one_letter_code
_entity_poly.pdbx_strand_id
1 'polypeptide(L)'
;PPNDDVEYRESIFVGYRYYETFHVPVKYPFGYGLSYTSFSYSELNVPEVYSGGKIQIRFKIKNIGKVSGAEIAQLYICPIESDVIRSHIELKGFQKIYLHPGEEKEVILELDERSFSVYDVEKKAFSMLSGKYQICIGASVHDLQLKANMEVVGNSYFRNERELFPDYFREQPHGMEISAEQFYQLLGGEPKHDKEKKRGEYTVYDSYQDVVNVSMFGKIVRGVVHIGLKIILRGKSERDPAFKMVKMGVEEGNLEGLIATSGGIATPKLIDMLVY
;
A
#
# COMPACT_ATOMS: atom_id res chain seq x y z
N PRO A 1 -19.11 5.71 -1.17
CA PRO A 1 -19.78 5.20 -2.35
C PRO A 1 -21.16 4.65 -1.98
N PRO A 2 -22.18 4.73 -2.84
CA PRO A 2 -23.53 4.31 -2.49
C PRO A 2 -23.73 2.79 -2.29
N ASN A 3 -22.70 1.98 -2.56
CA ASN A 3 -22.79 0.50 -2.58
C ASN A 3 -21.74 -0.18 -1.70
N ASP A 4 -21.28 0.45 -0.63
CA ASP A 4 -20.24 -0.07 0.29
C ASP A 4 -18.89 -0.41 -0.37
N ASP A 5 -18.69 -0.01 -1.63
CA ASP A 5 -17.40 -0.18 -2.31
C ASP A 5 -16.36 0.81 -1.77
N VAL A 6 -15.13 0.33 -1.57
CA VAL A 6 -14.02 1.16 -1.17
C VAL A 6 -13.11 1.40 -2.38
N GLU A 7 -12.92 2.67 -2.73
CA GLU A 7 -12.04 3.08 -3.82
C GLU A 7 -10.67 3.48 -3.29
N TYR A 8 -9.65 2.70 -3.67
CA TYR A 8 -8.23 3.02 -3.38
C TYR A 8 -7.65 3.86 -4.52
N ARG A 9 -8.10 5.12 -4.60
CA ARG A 9 -7.74 6.05 -5.69
C ARG A 9 -6.25 6.39 -5.70
N GLU A 10 -5.57 6.22 -4.58
CA GLU A 10 -4.13 6.42 -4.46
C GLU A 10 -3.30 5.42 -5.28
N SER A 11 -3.90 4.32 -5.78
CA SER A 11 -3.23 3.34 -6.63
C SER A 11 -1.93 2.80 -6.00
N ILE A 12 -0.77 2.97 -6.66
CA ILE A 12 0.53 2.51 -6.19
C ILE A 12 1.13 3.38 -5.07
N PHE A 13 0.54 4.54 -4.81
CA PHE A 13 1.06 5.49 -3.82
C PHE A 13 0.61 5.12 -2.42
N VAL A 14 1.28 4.16 -1.81
CA VAL A 14 0.99 3.65 -0.46
C VAL A 14 2.19 3.85 0.45
N GLY A 15 1.96 4.23 1.71
CA GLY A 15 3.00 4.44 2.71
C GLY A 15 3.98 5.54 2.29
N TYR A 16 5.29 5.31 2.44
CA TYR A 16 6.31 6.32 2.13
C TYR A 16 6.29 6.77 0.67
N ARG A 17 5.86 5.91 -0.27
CA ARG A 17 5.71 6.28 -1.67
C ARG A 17 4.74 7.43 -1.84
N TYR A 18 3.64 7.44 -1.10
CA TYR A 18 2.69 8.53 -1.07
C TYR A 18 3.31 9.79 -0.43
N TYR A 19 3.82 9.67 0.79
CA TYR A 19 4.33 10.81 1.55
C TYR A 19 5.48 11.51 0.83
N GLU A 20 6.41 10.76 0.24
CA GLU A 20 7.55 11.33 -0.47
C GLU A 20 7.16 11.90 -1.85
N THR A 21 6.27 11.25 -2.59
CA THR A 21 5.87 11.72 -3.92
C THR A 21 5.06 13.01 -3.86
N PHE A 22 4.19 13.16 -2.85
CA PHE A 22 3.32 14.32 -2.69
C PHE A 22 3.79 15.28 -1.60
N HIS A 23 5.01 15.13 -1.10
CA HIS A 23 5.64 15.99 -0.08
C HIS A 23 4.80 16.18 1.18
N VAL A 24 4.09 15.13 1.61
CA VAL A 24 3.26 15.16 2.81
C VAL A 24 4.14 14.95 4.05
N PRO A 25 4.17 15.89 5.00
CA PRO A 25 5.03 15.78 6.17
C PRO A 25 4.70 14.57 7.04
N VAL A 26 5.72 13.87 7.50
CA VAL A 26 5.59 12.74 8.42
C VAL A 26 6.40 12.97 9.69
N LYS A 27 5.96 12.42 10.81
CA LYS A 27 6.69 12.51 12.08
C LYS A 27 7.95 11.65 12.07
N TYR A 28 7.87 10.47 11.49
CA TYR A 28 8.96 9.52 11.33
C TYR A 28 8.98 9.02 9.88
N PRO A 29 10.04 9.33 9.11
CA PRO A 29 10.15 8.88 7.73
C PRO A 29 10.40 7.37 7.67
N PHE A 30 10.11 6.78 6.52
CA PHE A 30 10.37 5.35 6.30
C PHE A 30 11.87 5.04 6.46
N GLY A 31 12.16 3.97 7.18
CA GLY A 31 13.53 3.56 7.50
C GLY A 31 14.15 4.27 8.69
N TYR A 32 13.47 5.28 9.29
CA TYR A 32 13.98 5.98 10.46
C TYR A 32 14.27 5.02 11.62
N GLY A 33 15.41 5.20 12.25
CA GLY A 33 15.83 4.48 13.44
C GLY A 33 16.85 5.27 14.23
N LEU A 34 17.10 4.83 15.47
CA LEU A 34 18.10 5.40 16.35
C LEU A 34 19.25 4.41 16.54
N SER A 35 20.45 4.93 16.69
CA SER A 35 21.64 4.15 17.05
C SER A 35 22.35 4.79 18.24
N TYR A 36 23.08 4.00 19.02
CA TYR A 36 23.97 4.48 20.07
C TYR A 36 25.35 4.92 19.52
N THR A 37 25.55 4.80 18.22
CA THR A 37 26.77 5.21 17.51
C THR A 37 26.41 5.98 16.25
N SER A 38 27.42 6.50 15.55
CA SER A 38 27.24 7.24 14.30
C SER A 38 28.03 6.59 13.18
N PHE A 39 27.49 6.67 11.96
CA PHE A 39 28.10 6.08 10.78
C PHE A 39 28.38 7.15 9.72
N SER A 40 29.45 6.94 8.94
CA SER A 40 29.74 7.72 7.73
C SER A 40 29.66 6.82 6.51
N TYR A 41 29.21 7.37 5.40
CA TYR A 41 29.08 6.70 4.12
C TYR A 41 30.04 7.33 3.12
N SER A 42 30.66 6.52 2.25
CA SER A 42 31.64 6.99 1.29
C SER A 42 31.75 6.07 0.06
N GLU A 43 32.47 6.52 -0.95
CA GLU A 43 32.93 5.75 -2.11
C GLU A 43 31.80 5.05 -2.88
N LEU A 44 30.71 5.77 -3.17
CA LEU A 44 29.62 5.22 -3.98
C LEU A 44 30.09 4.99 -5.42
N ASN A 45 29.96 3.73 -5.85
CA ASN A 45 30.28 3.31 -7.22
C ASN A 45 28.98 2.85 -7.92
N VAL A 46 28.61 3.58 -8.97
CA VAL A 46 27.40 3.34 -9.80
C VAL A 46 27.84 3.45 -11.26
N PRO A 47 27.46 2.53 -12.16
CA PRO A 47 27.72 2.69 -13.58
C PRO A 47 26.98 3.91 -14.15
N GLU A 48 27.59 4.61 -15.10
CA GLU A 48 26.94 5.77 -15.74
C GLU A 48 25.72 5.37 -16.58
N VAL A 49 25.78 4.18 -17.23
CA VAL A 49 24.72 3.66 -18.09
C VAL A 49 24.37 2.23 -17.71
N TYR A 50 23.08 1.91 -17.68
CA TYR A 50 22.57 0.57 -17.44
C TYR A 50 21.61 0.17 -18.57
N SER A 51 21.81 -1.02 -19.16
CA SER A 51 21.02 -1.54 -20.29
C SER A 51 20.48 -2.96 -20.08
N GLY A 52 20.53 -3.47 -18.83
CA GLY A 52 19.98 -4.78 -18.46
C GLY A 52 20.98 -5.68 -17.73
N GLY A 53 20.46 -6.81 -17.25
CA GLY A 53 21.20 -7.77 -16.42
C GLY A 53 21.31 -7.36 -14.95
N LYS A 54 22.29 -7.92 -14.24
CA LYS A 54 22.56 -7.61 -12.84
C LYS A 54 23.70 -6.62 -12.72
N ILE A 55 23.53 -5.61 -11.86
CA ILE A 55 24.59 -4.65 -11.52
C ILE A 55 24.79 -4.62 -10.01
N GLN A 56 26.03 -4.33 -9.60
CA GLN A 56 26.41 -4.18 -8.21
C GLN A 56 26.64 -2.71 -7.90
N ILE A 57 25.92 -2.21 -6.93
CA ILE A 57 26.12 -0.88 -6.34
C ILE A 57 27.00 -1.06 -5.10
N ARG A 58 28.17 -0.43 -5.09
CA ARG A 58 29.18 -0.57 -4.05
C ARG A 58 29.40 0.74 -3.32
N PHE A 59 29.55 0.69 -2.02
CA PHE A 59 29.86 1.84 -1.19
C PHE A 59 30.48 1.37 0.13
N LYS A 60 31.04 2.30 0.92
CA LYS A 60 31.62 1.98 2.22
C LYS A 60 30.81 2.60 3.35
N ILE A 61 30.75 1.89 4.49
CA ILE A 61 30.20 2.40 5.74
C ILE A 61 31.23 2.22 6.83
N LYS A 62 31.46 3.27 7.62
CA LYS A 62 32.38 3.31 8.76
C LYS A 62 31.64 3.71 10.03
N ASN A 63 31.87 3.00 11.11
CA ASN A 63 31.44 3.43 12.44
C ASN A 63 32.41 4.51 12.96
N ILE A 64 31.95 5.75 13.02
CA ILE A 64 32.71 6.91 13.48
C ILE A 64 32.47 7.25 14.95
N GLY A 65 31.60 6.50 15.63
CA GLY A 65 31.32 6.68 17.06
C GLY A 65 32.22 5.83 17.96
N LYS A 66 31.90 5.82 19.25
CA LYS A 66 32.74 5.22 20.30
C LYS A 66 32.27 3.83 20.73
N VAL A 67 31.10 3.38 20.29
CA VAL A 67 30.52 2.09 20.65
C VAL A 67 30.20 1.28 19.41
N SER A 68 30.18 -0.03 19.54
CA SER A 68 29.76 -0.92 18.46
C SER A 68 28.27 -0.78 18.19
N GLY A 69 27.87 -0.87 16.94
CA GLY A 69 26.47 -0.79 16.56
C GLY A 69 26.20 -1.36 15.18
N ALA A 70 24.92 -1.49 14.85
CA ALA A 70 24.49 -1.89 13.53
C ALA A 70 23.84 -0.73 12.79
N GLU A 71 24.17 -0.62 11.49
CA GLU A 71 23.50 0.27 10.55
C GLU A 71 22.68 -0.55 9.55
N ILE A 72 21.57 0.02 9.07
CA ILE A 72 20.79 -0.53 7.96
C ILE A 72 20.96 0.39 6.77
N ALA A 73 21.89 0.04 5.89
CA ALA A 73 22.09 0.75 4.64
C ALA A 73 20.92 0.46 3.69
N GLN A 74 20.29 1.49 3.19
CA GLN A 74 19.10 1.43 2.32
C GLN A 74 19.47 2.02 0.95
N LEU A 75 19.18 1.27 -0.11
CA LEU A 75 19.36 1.69 -1.50
C LEU A 75 18.01 2.06 -2.09
N TYR A 76 17.91 3.28 -2.57
CA TYR A 76 16.74 3.83 -3.22
C TYR A 76 17.03 4.19 -4.67
N ILE A 77 16.01 4.08 -5.51
CA ILE A 77 16.00 4.57 -6.89
C ILE A 77 14.99 5.71 -6.99
N CYS A 78 15.45 6.84 -7.52
CA CYS A 78 14.63 8.02 -7.75
C CYS A 78 14.64 8.34 -9.26
N PRO A 79 13.53 8.17 -9.99
CA PRO A 79 13.43 8.70 -11.35
C PRO A 79 13.52 10.22 -11.29
N ILE A 80 14.36 10.84 -12.14
CA ILE A 80 14.52 12.30 -12.19
C ILE A 80 13.30 12.92 -12.85
N GLU A 81 12.81 12.29 -13.92
CA GLU A 81 11.58 12.64 -14.62
C GLU A 81 10.86 11.36 -15.02
N SER A 82 9.53 11.37 -14.99
CA SER A 82 8.72 10.25 -15.45
C SER A 82 7.38 10.74 -15.98
N ASP A 83 7.00 10.26 -17.17
CA ASP A 83 5.67 10.45 -17.73
C ASP A 83 4.75 9.25 -17.45
N VAL A 84 5.23 8.31 -16.63
CA VAL A 84 4.48 7.14 -16.15
C VAL A 84 4.21 7.28 -14.67
N ILE A 85 3.01 6.89 -14.24
CA ILE A 85 2.60 6.88 -12.81
C ILE A 85 3.54 5.95 -12.03
N ARG A 86 4.41 6.54 -11.23
CA ARG A 86 5.34 5.83 -10.34
C ARG A 86 5.80 6.69 -9.18
N SER A 87 6.29 6.05 -8.13
CA SER A 87 6.80 6.75 -6.96
C SER A 87 8.05 7.56 -7.27
N HIS A 88 8.16 8.74 -6.63
CA HIS A 88 9.34 9.61 -6.68
C HIS A 88 10.60 8.93 -6.14
N ILE A 89 10.46 8.02 -5.15
CA ILE A 89 11.54 7.28 -4.54
C ILE A 89 11.09 5.86 -4.18
N GLU A 90 11.91 4.86 -4.48
CA GLU A 90 11.59 3.47 -4.21
C GLU A 90 12.78 2.73 -3.60
N LEU A 91 12.57 2.07 -2.44
CA LEU A 91 13.53 1.15 -1.84
C LEU A 91 13.68 -0.08 -2.74
N LYS A 92 14.92 -0.38 -3.15
CA LYS A 92 15.23 -1.54 -4.00
C LYS A 92 16.19 -2.53 -3.35
N GLY A 93 16.86 -2.12 -2.29
CA GLY A 93 17.73 -3.02 -1.53
C GLY A 93 18.08 -2.46 -0.16
N PHE A 94 18.45 -3.33 0.75
CA PHE A 94 18.97 -2.94 2.05
C PHE A 94 19.87 -4.04 2.62
N GLN A 95 20.79 -3.62 3.52
CA GLN A 95 21.63 -4.56 4.25
C GLN A 95 21.89 -4.03 5.66
N LYS A 96 21.76 -4.91 6.65
CA LYS A 96 22.17 -4.62 8.03
C LYS A 96 23.62 -4.99 8.22
N ILE A 97 24.43 -4.03 8.69
CA ILE A 97 25.88 -4.16 8.87
C ILE A 97 26.21 -3.85 10.33
N TYR A 98 26.89 -4.77 11.00
CA TYR A 98 27.42 -4.54 12.35
C TYR A 98 28.89 -4.13 12.27
N LEU A 99 29.25 -3.02 12.97
CA LEU A 99 30.59 -2.41 12.95
C LEU A 99 31.07 -2.07 14.37
N HIS A 100 32.32 -2.39 14.63
CA HIS A 100 33.05 -1.91 15.82
C HIS A 100 33.49 -0.44 15.64
N PRO A 101 33.81 0.27 16.73
CA PRO A 101 34.35 1.64 16.63
C PRO A 101 35.55 1.69 15.68
N GLY A 102 35.51 2.60 14.71
CA GLY A 102 36.53 2.78 13.68
C GLY A 102 36.52 1.75 12.56
N GLU A 103 35.74 0.68 12.65
CA GLU A 103 35.62 -0.33 11.60
C GLU A 103 34.89 0.21 10.38
N GLU A 104 35.41 -0.15 9.20
CA GLU A 104 34.87 0.18 7.89
C GLU A 104 34.60 -1.11 7.09
N LYS A 105 33.50 -1.19 6.41
CA LYS A 105 33.15 -2.31 5.52
C LYS A 105 32.62 -1.80 4.18
N GLU A 106 32.98 -2.52 3.13
CA GLU A 106 32.32 -2.39 1.83
C GLU A 106 30.97 -3.09 1.87
N VAL A 107 29.97 -2.43 1.33
CA VAL A 107 28.60 -2.93 1.16
C VAL A 107 28.32 -3.06 -0.32
N ILE A 108 27.73 -4.18 -0.72
CA ILE A 108 27.39 -4.48 -2.11
C ILE A 108 25.91 -4.79 -2.15
N LEU A 109 25.14 -3.99 -2.88
CA LEU A 109 23.74 -4.23 -3.16
C LEU A 109 23.56 -4.47 -4.65
N GLU A 110 22.72 -5.43 -5.00
CA GLU A 110 22.47 -5.82 -6.39
C GLU A 110 21.16 -5.21 -6.89
N LEU A 111 21.18 -4.68 -8.10
CA LEU A 111 20.01 -4.24 -8.84
C LEU A 111 19.91 -5.04 -10.14
N ASP A 112 18.70 -5.19 -10.64
CA ASP A 112 18.37 -5.86 -11.90
C ASP A 112 17.34 -5.04 -12.71
N GLU A 113 16.92 -5.56 -13.83
CA GLU A 113 15.91 -4.92 -14.72
C GLU A 113 14.60 -4.62 -13.98
N ARG A 114 14.21 -5.49 -13.04
CA ARG A 114 12.99 -5.32 -12.25
C ARG A 114 13.05 -4.06 -11.39
N SER A 115 14.21 -3.66 -10.96
CA SER A 115 14.43 -2.46 -10.15
C SER A 115 13.99 -1.18 -10.88
N PHE A 116 14.08 -1.15 -12.20
CA PHE A 116 13.74 -0.01 -13.07
C PHE A 116 12.43 -0.20 -13.84
N SER A 117 11.72 -1.30 -13.60
CA SER A 117 10.53 -1.69 -14.35
C SER A 117 9.24 -1.25 -13.69
N VAL A 118 8.23 -0.99 -14.50
CA VAL A 118 6.82 -0.90 -14.12
C VAL A 118 6.03 -2.00 -14.82
N TYR A 119 4.85 -2.31 -14.31
CA TYR A 119 3.99 -3.29 -14.96
C TYR A 119 3.23 -2.64 -16.13
N ASP A 120 3.45 -3.16 -17.31
CA ASP A 120 2.77 -2.75 -18.54
C ASP A 120 1.50 -3.60 -18.69
N VAL A 121 0.34 -2.99 -18.54
CA VAL A 121 -0.95 -3.69 -18.58
C VAL A 121 -1.30 -4.20 -19.98
N GLU A 122 -0.81 -3.55 -21.03
CA GLU A 122 -1.05 -3.96 -22.41
C GLU A 122 -0.22 -5.20 -22.77
N LYS A 123 1.04 -5.21 -22.36
CA LYS A 123 1.97 -6.34 -22.56
C LYS A 123 1.78 -7.44 -21.51
N LYS A 124 1.06 -7.16 -20.42
CA LYS A 124 0.90 -8.04 -19.25
C LYS A 124 2.25 -8.53 -18.70
N ALA A 125 3.23 -7.65 -18.68
CA ALA A 125 4.61 -7.94 -18.28
C ALA A 125 5.26 -6.71 -17.64
N PHE A 126 6.36 -6.93 -16.90
CA PHE A 126 7.20 -5.84 -16.44
C PHE A 126 8.09 -5.33 -17.57
N SER A 127 8.15 -4.03 -17.70
CA SER A 127 8.92 -3.35 -18.74
C SER A 127 9.82 -2.31 -18.12
N MET A 128 11.12 -2.38 -18.45
CA MET A 128 12.13 -1.45 -17.98
C MET A 128 11.95 -0.09 -18.63
N LEU A 129 11.87 0.97 -17.83
CA LEU A 129 11.71 2.33 -18.32
C LEU A 129 13.05 2.99 -18.61
N SER A 130 13.21 3.51 -19.83
CA SER A 130 14.32 4.40 -20.16
C SER A 130 14.21 5.70 -19.37
N GLY A 131 15.34 6.30 -19.02
CA GLY A 131 15.37 7.62 -18.40
C GLY A 131 16.57 7.83 -17.50
N LYS A 132 16.62 9.00 -16.89
CA LYS A 132 17.65 9.36 -15.91
C LYS A 132 17.15 9.03 -14.51
N TYR A 133 17.97 8.34 -13.75
CA TYR A 133 17.70 7.93 -12.39
C TYR A 133 18.81 8.42 -11.45
N GLN A 134 18.44 8.72 -10.23
CA GLN A 134 19.39 8.93 -9.16
C GLN A 134 19.36 7.71 -8.24
N ILE A 135 20.52 7.10 -8.03
CA ILE A 135 20.74 6.03 -7.05
C ILE A 135 21.12 6.71 -5.74
N CYS A 136 20.37 6.44 -4.69
CA CYS A 136 20.54 7.05 -3.38
C CYS A 136 20.82 5.97 -2.33
N ILE A 137 21.81 6.22 -1.47
CA ILE A 137 22.13 5.38 -0.32
C ILE A 137 21.95 6.19 0.96
N GLY A 138 21.30 5.60 1.95
CA GLY A 138 21.09 6.28 3.22
C GLY A 138 20.62 5.37 4.35
N ALA A 139 20.41 5.96 5.51
CA ALA A 139 19.88 5.31 6.71
C ALA A 139 18.36 5.35 6.77
N SER A 140 17.74 6.26 6.02
CA SER A 140 16.29 6.38 5.86
C SER A 140 15.97 7.13 4.56
N VAL A 141 14.68 7.21 4.20
CA VAL A 141 14.23 7.96 3.01
C VAL A 141 14.54 9.46 3.11
N HIS A 142 14.64 10.03 4.31
CA HIS A 142 15.02 11.42 4.55
C HIS A 142 16.51 11.61 4.88
N ASP A 143 17.23 10.54 5.19
CA ASP A 143 18.66 10.58 5.51
C ASP A 143 19.47 9.89 4.41
N LEU A 144 19.50 10.54 3.23
CA LEU A 144 20.22 10.07 2.05
C LEU A 144 21.65 10.64 2.03
N GLN A 145 22.63 9.80 2.32
CA GLN A 145 24.04 10.15 2.50
C GLN A 145 24.83 10.22 1.20
N LEU A 146 24.56 9.32 0.25
CA LEU A 146 25.24 9.25 -1.03
C LEU A 146 24.25 9.26 -2.18
N LYS A 147 24.62 9.93 -3.28
CA LYS A 147 23.80 10.05 -4.49
C LYS A 147 24.67 9.99 -5.74
N ALA A 148 24.22 9.26 -6.75
CA ALA A 148 24.85 9.21 -8.06
C ALA A 148 23.80 9.10 -9.14
N ASN A 149 24.03 9.73 -10.28
CA ASN A 149 23.12 9.64 -11.43
C ASN A 149 23.50 8.47 -12.32
N MET A 150 22.49 7.86 -12.92
CA MET A 150 22.64 6.76 -13.88
C MET A 150 21.60 6.91 -14.98
N GLU A 151 22.00 6.65 -16.22
CA GLU A 151 21.09 6.56 -17.35
C GLU A 151 20.66 5.11 -17.56
N VAL A 152 19.36 4.87 -17.65
CA VAL A 152 18.79 3.55 -17.94
C VAL A 152 18.30 3.53 -19.38
N VAL A 153 18.78 2.57 -20.15
CA VAL A 153 18.33 2.29 -21.52
C VAL A 153 17.31 1.16 -21.47
N GLY A 154 16.04 1.53 -21.41
CA GLY A 154 14.93 0.60 -21.36
C GLY A 154 14.57 0.03 -22.73
N ASN A 155 13.78 -1.03 -22.71
CA ASN A 155 13.34 -1.77 -23.90
C ASN A 155 11.86 -1.53 -24.27
N SER A 156 11.18 -0.62 -23.57
CA SER A 156 9.75 -0.40 -23.74
C SER A 156 9.40 1.06 -23.95
N TYR A 157 8.46 1.30 -24.84
CA TYR A 157 7.79 2.59 -25.00
C TYR A 157 6.50 2.60 -24.20
N PHE A 158 6.29 3.70 -23.48
CA PHE A 158 5.07 3.93 -22.69
C PHE A 158 4.32 5.14 -23.23
N ARG A 159 3.01 5.10 -23.09
CA ARG A 159 2.16 6.29 -23.31
C ARG A 159 2.48 7.36 -22.27
N ASN A 160 2.26 8.62 -22.63
CA ASN A 160 2.40 9.73 -21.71
C ASN A 160 1.23 9.75 -20.72
N GLU A 161 1.40 9.11 -19.55
CA GLU A 161 0.37 9.07 -18.51
C GLU A 161 0.20 10.40 -17.80
N ARG A 162 1.20 11.27 -17.84
CA ARG A 162 1.11 12.64 -17.29
C ARG A 162 0.03 13.47 -17.99
N GLU A 163 -0.13 13.32 -19.28
CA GLU A 163 -1.21 13.97 -20.03
C GLU A 163 -2.56 13.32 -19.82
N LEU A 164 -2.59 11.99 -19.71
CA LEU A 164 -3.83 11.21 -19.58
C LEU A 164 -4.41 11.28 -18.14
N PHE A 165 -3.57 11.34 -17.14
CA PHE A 165 -3.95 11.26 -15.72
C PHE A 165 -3.27 12.36 -14.88
N PRO A 166 -3.49 13.64 -15.19
CA PRO A 166 -2.76 14.74 -14.57
C PRO A 166 -2.92 14.81 -13.05
N ASP A 167 -4.02 14.31 -12.46
CA ASP A 167 -4.23 14.30 -11.01
C ASP A 167 -3.17 13.47 -10.28
N TYR A 168 -2.63 12.42 -10.91
CA TYR A 168 -1.58 11.57 -10.33
C TYR A 168 -0.19 12.22 -10.32
N PHE A 169 -0.02 13.36 -11.01
CA PHE A 169 1.26 14.09 -11.11
C PHE A 169 1.19 15.47 -10.46
N ARG A 170 0.03 15.89 -9.97
CA ARG A 170 -0.15 17.20 -9.37
C ARG A 170 0.25 17.19 -7.92
N GLU A 171 1.23 18.03 -7.57
CA GLU A 171 1.52 18.35 -6.17
C GLU A 171 0.40 19.18 -5.58
N GLN A 172 -0.09 18.78 -4.40
CA GLN A 172 -1.13 19.49 -3.67
C GLN A 172 -0.70 19.72 -2.23
N PRO A 173 -1.05 20.87 -1.61
CA PRO A 173 -0.59 21.23 -0.26
C PRO A 173 -0.98 20.24 0.84
N HIS A 174 -2.00 19.42 0.62
CA HIS A 174 -2.56 18.47 1.60
C HIS A 174 -2.52 17.01 1.15
N GLY A 175 -1.68 16.72 0.16
CA GLY A 175 -1.59 15.39 -0.41
C GLY A 175 -2.30 15.26 -1.75
N MET A 176 -2.60 14.02 -2.14
CA MET A 176 -3.17 13.69 -3.43
C MET A 176 -4.70 13.74 -3.39
N GLU A 177 -5.31 14.44 -4.36
CA GLU A 177 -6.74 14.39 -4.64
C GLU A 177 -6.97 13.88 -6.05
N ILE A 178 -7.49 12.68 -6.18
CA ILE A 178 -7.78 12.03 -7.46
C ILE A 178 -9.29 12.08 -7.74
N SER A 179 -9.65 12.65 -8.89
CA SER A 179 -11.03 12.64 -9.35
C SER A 179 -11.51 11.21 -9.66
N ALA A 180 -12.80 10.94 -9.45
CA ALA A 180 -13.42 9.65 -9.80
C ALA A 180 -13.23 9.35 -11.30
N GLU A 181 -13.35 10.38 -12.14
CA GLU A 181 -13.19 10.25 -13.59
C GLU A 181 -11.82 9.72 -13.98
N GLN A 182 -10.74 10.31 -13.47
CA GLN A 182 -9.38 9.84 -13.78
C GLN A 182 -9.08 8.47 -13.19
N PHE A 183 -9.60 8.19 -11.99
CA PHE A 183 -9.48 6.87 -11.39
C PHE A 183 -10.17 5.79 -12.25
N TYR A 184 -11.40 6.01 -12.68
CA TYR A 184 -12.13 5.07 -13.53
C TYR A 184 -11.49 4.92 -14.91
N GLN A 185 -10.96 6.00 -15.46
CA GLN A 185 -10.21 5.95 -16.72
C GLN A 185 -8.93 5.10 -16.57
N LEU A 186 -8.23 5.21 -15.45
CA LEU A 186 -7.05 4.39 -15.15
C LEU A 186 -7.41 2.90 -14.99
N LEU A 187 -8.56 2.60 -14.39
CA LEU A 187 -9.09 1.24 -14.26
C LEU A 187 -9.58 0.64 -15.60
N GLY A 188 -9.73 1.45 -16.64
CA GLY A 188 -10.27 1.02 -17.91
C GLY A 188 -11.81 1.06 -17.99
N GLY A 189 -12.46 1.74 -17.07
CA GLY A 189 -13.90 1.97 -17.00
C GLY A 189 -14.43 2.07 -15.58
N GLU A 190 -15.66 2.53 -15.46
CA GLU A 190 -16.34 2.56 -14.18
C GLU A 190 -16.52 1.14 -13.62
N PRO A 191 -16.25 0.91 -12.33
CA PRO A 191 -16.48 -0.39 -11.70
C PRO A 191 -17.91 -0.86 -11.95
N LYS A 192 -18.05 -2.10 -12.35
CA LYS A 192 -19.37 -2.71 -12.42
C LYS A 192 -19.83 -2.98 -11.00
N HIS A 193 -20.70 -2.15 -10.50
CA HIS A 193 -21.38 -2.44 -9.24
C HIS A 193 -22.18 -3.73 -9.40
N ASP A 194 -22.11 -4.62 -8.44
CA ASP A 194 -22.98 -5.78 -8.40
C ASP A 194 -24.41 -5.29 -8.43
N LYS A 195 -25.23 -5.84 -9.33
CA LYS A 195 -26.66 -5.53 -9.37
C LYS A 195 -27.23 -5.92 -8.01
N GLU A 196 -28.18 -5.11 -7.50
CA GLU A 196 -28.93 -5.50 -6.31
C GLU A 196 -29.39 -6.96 -6.46
N LYS A 197 -28.87 -7.82 -5.61
CA LYS A 197 -29.21 -9.24 -5.62
C LYS A 197 -30.66 -9.40 -5.24
N LYS A 198 -31.35 -10.28 -5.95
CA LYS A 198 -32.72 -10.65 -5.61
C LYS A 198 -32.70 -11.81 -4.61
N ARG A 199 -33.83 -12.02 -3.96
CA ARG A 199 -34.01 -13.18 -3.08
C ARG A 199 -33.65 -14.47 -3.85
N GLY A 200 -32.85 -15.33 -3.26
CA GLY A 200 -32.32 -16.56 -3.89
C GLY A 200 -30.99 -16.40 -4.63
N GLU A 201 -30.48 -15.16 -4.79
CA GLU A 201 -29.16 -14.87 -5.38
C GLU A 201 -28.07 -14.61 -4.32
N TYR A 202 -28.49 -14.50 -3.06
CA TYR A 202 -27.58 -14.32 -1.94
C TYR A 202 -26.88 -15.63 -1.55
N THR A 203 -25.69 -15.50 -1.00
CA THR A 203 -24.85 -16.60 -0.53
C THR A 203 -24.44 -16.39 0.92
N VAL A 204 -23.81 -17.35 1.54
CA VAL A 204 -23.26 -17.24 2.91
C VAL A 204 -22.14 -16.19 3.03
N TYR A 205 -21.60 -15.73 1.92
CA TYR A 205 -20.54 -14.70 1.87
C TYR A 205 -21.09 -13.28 1.82
N ASP A 206 -22.41 -13.12 1.57
CA ASP A 206 -23.04 -11.80 1.58
C ASP A 206 -23.21 -11.27 3.01
N SER A 207 -23.34 -9.94 3.15
CA SER A 207 -23.48 -9.33 4.47
C SER A 207 -24.84 -9.64 5.08
N TYR A 208 -24.87 -9.76 6.40
CA TYR A 208 -26.13 -9.90 7.12
C TYR A 208 -27.10 -8.76 6.80
N GLN A 209 -26.60 -7.53 6.70
CA GLN A 209 -27.43 -6.34 6.46
C GLN A 209 -28.15 -6.41 5.11
N ASP A 210 -27.49 -6.92 4.07
CA ASP A 210 -28.07 -7.02 2.74
C ASP A 210 -29.21 -8.04 2.73
N VAL A 211 -28.96 -9.20 3.30
CA VAL A 211 -29.90 -10.33 3.28
C VAL A 211 -31.14 -10.08 4.13
N VAL A 212 -31.00 -9.48 5.32
CA VAL A 212 -32.16 -9.25 6.21
C VAL A 212 -33.14 -8.22 5.69
N ASN A 213 -32.75 -7.38 4.76
CA ASN A 213 -33.64 -6.35 4.19
C ASN A 213 -34.55 -6.89 3.08
N VAL A 214 -34.21 -8.03 2.49
CA VAL A 214 -34.88 -8.57 1.29
C VAL A 214 -36.21 -9.28 1.59
N SER A 215 -36.43 -9.77 2.82
CA SER A 215 -37.61 -10.53 3.19
C SER A 215 -38.26 -10.04 4.48
N MET A 216 -39.57 -10.32 4.65
CA MET A 216 -40.26 -10.05 5.92
C MET A 216 -39.64 -10.86 7.09
N PHE A 217 -39.24 -12.10 6.82
CA PHE A 217 -38.56 -12.94 7.79
C PHE A 217 -37.22 -12.32 8.22
N GLY A 218 -36.44 -11.82 7.27
CA GLY A 218 -35.20 -11.10 7.54
C GLY A 218 -35.39 -9.90 8.47
N LYS A 219 -36.45 -9.08 8.24
CA LYS A 219 -36.80 -7.95 9.10
C LYS A 219 -37.14 -8.37 10.54
N ILE A 220 -37.79 -9.52 10.72
CA ILE A 220 -38.09 -10.08 12.05
C ILE A 220 -36.77 -10.50 12.74
N VAL A 221 -35.88 -11.23 12.01
CA VAL A 221 -34.58 -11.65 12.51
C VAL A 221 -33.73 -10.43 12.92
N ARG A 222 -33.72 -9.39 12.11
CA ARG A 222 -33.05 -8.11 12.43
C ARG A 222 -33.57 -7.52 13.75
N GLY A 223 -34.87 -7.52 13.98
CA GLY A 223 -35.48 -7.05 15.24
C GLY A 223 -34.99 -7.87 16.45
N VAL A 224 -34.97 -9.19 16.33
CA VAL A 224 -34.49 -10.10 17.39
C VAL A 224 -33.00 -9.88 17.67
N VAL A 225 -32.17 -9.77 16.65
CA VAL A 225 -30.73 -9.50 16.79
C VAL A 225 -30.49 -8.16 17.48
N HIS A 226 -31.21 -7.12 17.09
CA HIS A 226 -31.10 -5.79 17.69
C HIS A 226 -31.48 -5.81 19.21
N ILE A 227 -32.56 -6.52 19.56
CA ILE A 227 -32.94 -6.72 20.98
C ILE A 227 -31.85 -7.51 21.71
N GLY A 228 -31.32 -8.58 21.11
CA GLY A 228 -30.24 -9.37 21.66
C GLY A 228 -28.98 -8.54 21.94
N LEU A 229 -28.58 -7.69 20.99
CA LEU A 229 -27.46 -6.77 21.17
C LEU A 229 -27.67 -5.81 22.35
N LYS A 230 -28.89 -5.25 22.49
CA LYS A 230 -29.24 -4.39 23.65
C LYS A 230 -29.14 -5.12 24.99
N ILE A 231 -29.51 -6.40 25.02
CA ILE A 231 -29.44 -7.22 26.25
C ILE A 231 -27.98 -7.54 26.58
N ILE A 232 -27.19 -7.99 25.60
CA ILE A 232 -25.77 -8.36 25.79
C ILE A 232 -24.95 -7.14 26.21
N LEU A 233 -25.20 -6.00 25.59
CA LEU A 233 -24.49 -4.74 25.83
C LEU A 233 -25.21 -3.87 26.89
N ARG A 234 -25.90 -4.51 27.81
CA ARG A 234 -26.66 -3.86 28.89
C ARG A 234 -25.86 -2.76 29.59
N GLY A 235 -26.45 -1.54 29.63
CA GLY A 235 -25.81 -0.37 30.26
C GLY A 235 -24.95 0.46 29.31
N LYS A 236 -24.73 0.04 28.07
CA LYS A 236 -24.04 0.82 27.05
C LYS A 236 -25.03 1.52 26.13
N SER A 237 -24.80 2.80 25.88
CA SER A 237 -25.62 3.56 24.92
C SER A 237 -25.21 3.22 23.48
N GLU A 238 -26.09 3.49 22.52
CA GLU A 238 -25.77 3.31 21.07
C GLU A 238 -24.63 4.23 20.61
N ARG A 239 -24.23 5.23 21.42
CA ARG A 239 -23.07 6.10 21.18
C ARG A 239 -21.76 5.52 21.72
N ASP A 240 -21.84 4.49 22.58
CA ASP A 240 -20.64 3.84 23.14
C ASP A 240 -19.83 3.17 22.01
N PRO A 241 -18.52 3.39 21.93
CA PRO A 241 -17.66 2.78 20.90
C PRO A 241 -17.75 1.25 20.86
N ALA A 242 -17.89 0.59 22.03
CA ALA A 242 -18.02 -0.86 22.09
C ALA A 242 -19.37 -1.34 21.54
N PHE A 243 -20.47 -0.57 21.75
CA PHE A 243 -21.78 -0.86 21.15
C PHE A 243 -21.70 -0.76 19.62
N LYS A 244 -21.11 0.33 19.12
CA LYS A 244 -20.93 0.54 17.68
C LYS A 244 -20.11 -0.56 17.04
N MET A 245 -18.99 -0.94 17.67
CA MET A 245 -18.10 -1.97 17.16
C MET A 245 -18.77 -3.34 17.06
N VAL A 246 -19.49 -3.76 18.09
CA VAL A 246 -20.22 -5.05 18.07
C VAL A 246 -21.38 -5.02 17.07
N LYS A 247 -22.12 -3.89 17.01
CA LYS A 247 -23.19 -3.72 16.04
C LYS A 247 -22.67 -3.80 14.59
N MET A 248 -21.60 -3.08 14.30
CA MET A 248 -20.93 -3.08 13.00
C MET A 248 -20.41 -4.47 12.62
N GLY A 249 -19.77 -5.18 13.56
CA GLY A 249 -19.32 -6.55 13.33
C GLY A 249 -20.45 -7.55 13.03
N VAL A 250 -21.67 -7.31 13.54
CA VAL A 250 -22.84 -8.14 13.21
C VAL A 250 -23.50 -7.71 11.90
N GLU A 251 -23.66 -6.40 11.67
CA GLU A 251 -24.38 -5.87 10.50
C GLU A 251 -23.57 -6.01 9.21
N GLU A 252 -22.25 -5.76 9.27
CA GLU A 252 -21.33 -5.83 8.13
C GLU A 252 -20.66 -7.21 7.98
N GLY A 253 -20.78 -8.08 8.99
CA GLY A 253 -20.26 -9.44 8.94
C GLY A 253 -21.01 -10.28 7.90
N ASN A 254 -20.28 -11.19 7.22
CA ASN A 254 -20.91 -12.16 6.32
C ASN A 254 -21.69 -13.23 7.13
N LEU A 255 -22.62 -13.88 6.47
CA LEU A 255 -23.46 -14.90 7.11
C LEU A 255 -22.68 -16.11 7.62
N GLU A 256 -21.59 -16.49 6.93
CA GLU A 256 -20.68 -17.57 7.37
C GLU A 256 -20.00 -17.22 8.70
N GLY A 257 -19.48 -16.00 8.83
CA GLY A 257 -18.90 -15.50 10.07
C GLY A 257 -19.91 -15.47 11.22
N LEU A 258 -21.15 -15.13 10.95
CA LEU A 258 -22.23 -15.18 11.96
C LEU A 258 -22.54 -16.61 12.42
N ILE A 259 -22.52 -17.59 11.52
CA ILE A 259 -22.66 -19.02 11.89
C ILE A 259 -21.54 -19.39 12.86
N ALA A 260 -20.28 -19.07 12.49
CA ALA A 260 -19.10 -19.44 13.27
C ALA A 260 -19.03 -18.78 14.65
N THR A 261 -19.50 -17.52 14.78
CA THR A 261 -19.34 -16.71 16.01
C THR A 261 -20.57 -16.67 16.89
N SER A 262 -21.73 -17.12 16.42
CA SER A 262 -23.01 -17.05 17.15
C SER A 262 -23.14 -18.05 18.31
N GLY A 263 -22.18 -18.96 18.50
CA GLY A 263 -22.29 -20.03 19.50
C GLY A 263 -23.44 -21.01 19.22
N GLY A 264 -23.84 -21.19 17.94
CA GLY A 264 -24.89 -22.10 17.51
C GLY A 264 -26.30 -21.49 17.41
N ILE A 265 -26.42 -20.17 17.65
CA ILE A 265 -27.71 -19.45 17.47
C ILE A 265 -28.03 -19.29 15.97
N ALA A 266 -27.06 -18.87 15.18
CA ALA A 266 -27.19 -18.84 13.72
C ALA A 266 -26.85 -20.23 13.16
N THR A 267 -27.86 -21.01 12.84
CA THR A 267 -27.66 -22.33 12.23
C THR A 267 -27.67 -22.23 10.70
N PRO A 268 -27.01 -23.15 9.97
CA PRO A 268 -27.07 -23.17 8.51
C PRO A 268 -28.50 -23.16 7.97
N LYS A 269 -29.42 -23.90 8.61
CA LYS A 269 -30.84 -23.89 8.22
C LYS A 269 -31.50 -22.52 8.38
N LEU A 270 -31.18 -21.76 9.42
CA LEU A 270 -31.71 -20.41 9.61
C LEU A 270 -31.17 -19.47 8.52
N ILE A 271 -29.92 -19.63 8.15
CA ILE A 271 -29.29 -18.84 7.08
C ILE A 271 -29.93 -19.19 5.72
N ASP A 272 -30.14 -20.48 5.42
CA ASP A 272 -30.85 -20.89 4.21
C ASP A 272 -32.26 -20.25 4.12
N MET A 273 -32.99 -20.16 5.23
CA MET A 273 -34.30 -19.48 5.29
C MET A 273 -34.23 -17.97 5.06
N LEU A 274 -33.09 -17.35 5.34
CA LEU A 274 -32.84 -15.93 5.06
C LEU A 274 -32.51 -15.68 3.60
N VAL A 275 -31.74 -16.58 3.00
CA VAL A 275 -31.23 -16.47 1.62
C VAL A 275 -32.28 -16.88 0.59
N TYR A 276 -33.03 -17.96 0.85
CA TYR A 276 -34.09 -18.51 -0.03
C TYR A 276 -35.51 -18.15 0.43
#